data_90f7eee6b8167809861339af0b3388e7
#
_entry.id   90f7eee6b8167809861339af0b3388e7
#
_cell.length_a   1.000
_cell.length_b   1.000
_cell.length_c   1.000
_cell.angle_alpha   90.00
_cell.angle_beta   90.00
_cell.angle_gamma   90.00
#
_symmetry.space_group_name_H-M   'P 1'
#
loop_
_entity.id
_entity.type
_entity.pdbx_description
1 polymer ?
#
loop_
_entity_poly.entity_id
_entity_poly.type
_entity_poly.pdbx_seq_one_letter_code
_entity_poly.pdbx_strand_id
1 'polypeptide(L)'
;MPDLQKDLIIDEEFRALIRPLTSEEYRLLEENILRDGCREPLIIWKDTILDGHNRYKICKRWDLPFKTTELQVSCREEAMSWICANQLGRRNLSEEMRRYLIGKRYEMEKQIQRNNNRPIWEPIKKPDGTELSAQELYDAGGHLKHYTVRMKNPTAERIGSEYHISHGTVEKYGRYSRAVDTISDVSPELAPQILNGTLKVSQDNLIALSKLDNHNMHRYARQLQASPEEPYSRYLDTRKKLSSMAPPPRPPINPTKAKPPRMPIRTGIKNMPEYNPDAEVTGLTLTVPSWGSSIYRVLNKADLGNITPQARDKLVVALSDLQKAIEALLQAIKGVT
;
A
#
# COMPACT_ATOMS: atom_id res chain seq x y z
N MET A 1 -13.49 32.01 -25.27
CA MET A 1 -13.02 31.80 -26.64
C MET A 1 -12.23 30.50 -26.67
N PRO A 2 -12.30 29.61 -27.65
CA PRO A 2 -11.42 28.46 -27.73
C PRO A 2 -10.01 28.98 -27.97
N ASP A 3 -9.08 28.58 -27.09
CA ASP A 3 -7.65 28.88 -27.22
C ASP A 3 -7.05 28.08 -28.37
N LEU A 4 -7.03 28.69 -29.54
CA LEU A 4 -6.69 28.01 -30.80
C LEU A 4 -5.22 27.61 -30.90
N GLN A 5 -4.33 27.85 -29.98
CA GLN A 5 -2.89 27.49 -30.12
C GLN A 5 -2.08 27.59 -28.83
N LYS A 6 -2.66 27.28 -27.68
CA LYS A 6 -1.83 27.24 -26.47
C LYS A 6 -0.91 26.01 -26.49
N ASP A 7 0.40 26.25 -26.44
CA ASP A 7 1.36 25.16 -26.26
C ASP A 7 1.35 24.75 -24.79
N LEU A 8 0.89 23.51 -24.55
CA LEU A 8 0.83 22.93 -23.23
C LEU A 8 2.06 22.05 -22.98
N ILE A 9 2.51 22.02 -21.73
CA ILE A 9 3.65 21.24 -21.30
C ILE A 9 3.20 19.81 -21.01
N ILE A 10 3.94 18.84 -21.55
CA ILE A 10 3.81 17.43 -21.19
C ILE A 10 4.90 17.10 -20.19
N ASP A 11 4.50 16.82 -18.95
CA ASP A 11 5.40 16.35 -17.91
C ASP A 11 5.42 14.81 -17.93
N GLU A 12 6.59 14.23 -18.08
CA GLU A 12 6.73 12.77 -18.25
C GLU A 12 6.41 12.00 -16.96
N GLU A 13 6.63 12.59 -15.76
CA GLU A 13 6.22 11.97 -14.52
C GLU A 13 4.71 11.93 -14.38
N PHE A 14 4.01 13.03 -14.73
CA PHE A 14 2.54 13.05 -14.75
C PHE A 14 1.98 12.09 -15.78
N ARG A 15 2.60 12.03 -16.94
CA ARG A 15 2.21 11.12 -18.02
C ARG A 15 2.39 9.64 -17.63
N ALA A 16 3.45 9.31 -16.89
CA ALA A 16 3.72 7.94 -16.41
C ALA A 16 2.64 7.42 -15.45
N LEU A 17 1.89 8.31 -14.77
CA LEU A 17 0.76 7.94 -13.91
C LEU A 17 -0.49 7.55 -14.70
N ILE A 18 -0.53 7.82 -16.01
CA ILE A 18 -1.69 7.58 -16.85
C ILE A 18 -1.49 6.30 -17.64
N ARG A 19 -2.48 5.40 -17.56
CA ARG A 19 -2.46 4.18 -18.37
C ARG A 19 -2.35 4.55 -19.86
N PRO A 20 -1.36 4.02 -20.60
CA PRO A 20 -1.28 4.20 -22.04
C PRO A 20 -2.49 3.52 -22.72
N LEU A 21 -3.01 4.16 -23.76
CA LEU A 21 -4.03 3.56 -24.61
C LEU A 21 -3.40 2.47 -25.48
N THR A 22 -4.17 1.42 -25.78
CA THR A 22 -3.83 0.49 -26.84
C THR A 22 -3.90 1.19 -28.19
N SER A 23 -3.29 0.62 -29.22
CA SER A 23 -3.33 1.19 -30.58
C SER A 23 -4.78 1.34 -31.09
N GLU A 24 -5.64 0.40 -30.74
CA GLU A 24 -7.04 0.44 -31.14
C GLU A 24 -7.84 1.50 -30.35
N GLU A 25 -7.65 1.59 -29.03
CA GLU A 25 -8.26 2.65 -28.21
C GLU A 25 -7.82 4.04 -28.71
N TYR A 26 -6.55 4.19 -29.11
CA TYR A 26 -6.05 5.46 -29.65
C TYR A 26 -6.69 5.79 -31.00
N ARG A 27 -6.79 4.82 -31.91
CA ARG A 27 -7.44 4.98 -33.21
C ARG A 27 -8.90 5.39 -33.07
N LEU A 28 -9.66 4.70 -32.22
CA LEU A 28 -11.06 5.03 -31.94
C LEU A 28 -11.21 6.44 -31.35
N LEU A 29 -10.29 6.83 -30.43
CA LEU A 29 -10.28 8.18 -29.88
C LEU A 29 -10.00 9.23 -30.97
N GLU A 30 -9.05 8.96 -31.87
CA GLU A 30 -8.71 9.85 -32.99
C GLU A 30 -9.90 10.01 -33.95
N GLU A 31 -10.55 8.91 -34.37
CA GLU A 31 -11.73 8.93 -35.21
C GLU A 31 -12.88 9.74 -34.57
N ASN A 32 -13.12 9.56 -33.28
CA ASN A 32 -14.15 10.31 -32.56
C ASN A 32 -13.84 11.81 -32.51
N ILE A 33 -12.59 12.18 -32.24
CA ILE A 33 -12.18 13.60 -32.19
C ILE A 33 -12.23 14.23 -33.56
N LEU A 34 -11.86 13.51 -34.62
CA LEU A 34 -12.00 14.01 -36.01
C LEU A 34 -13.45 14.23 -36.42
N ARG A 35 -14.35 13.34 -36.02
CA ARG A 35 -15.76 13.43 -36.34
C ARG A 35 -16.52 14.50 -35.54
N ASP A 36 -16.26 14.54 -34.21
CA ASP A 36 -17.11 15.27 -33.27
C ASP A 36 -16.40 16.46 -32.60
N GLY A 37 -15.11 16.65 -32.89
CA GLY A 37 -14.24 17.59 -32.18
C GLY A 37 -13.81 17.13 -30.77
N CYS A 38 -12.95 17.89 -30.13
CA CYS A 38 -12.53 17.63 -28.75
C CYS A 38 -13.60 18.13 -27.76
N ARG A 39 -14.55 17.26 -27.43
CA ARG A 39 -15.72 17.61 -26.60
C ARG A 39 -15.36 17.93 -25.16
N GLU A 40 -14.50 17.11 -24.56
CA GLU A 40 -14.09 17.28 -23.17
C GLU A 40 -12.84 18.14 -23.05
N PRO A 41 -12.80 19.09 -22.10
CA PRO A 41 -11.63 19.93 -21.89
C PRO A 41 -10.43 19.11 -21.43
N LEU A 42 -9.23 19.61 -21.72
CA LEU A 42 -7.99 19.13 -21.13
C LEU A 42 -7.87 19.71 -19.73
N ILE A 43 -7.50 18.89 -18.76
CA ILE A 43 -7.24 19.36 -17.39
C ILE A 43 -5.76 19.73 -17.29
N ILE A 44 -5.50 20.95 -16.88
CA ILE A 44 -4.16 21.52 -16.78
C ILE A 44 -3.88 22.09 -15.38
N TRP A 45 -2.62 22.21 -15.06
CA TRP A 45 -2.09 22.95 -13.91
C TRP A 45 -0.85 23.69 -14.35
N LYS A 46 -0.86 25.05 -14.21
CA LYS A 46 0.26 25.91 -14.67
C LYS A 46 0.76 25.54 -16.08
N ASP A 47 -0.16 25.47 -17.02
CA ASP A 47 0.08 25.08 -18.42
C ASP A 47 0.58 23.63 -18.65
N THR A 48 0.70 22.83 -17.59
CA THR A 48 1.07 21.41 -17.68
C THR A 48 -0.17 20.53 -17.72
N ILE A 49 -0.21 19.58 -18.62
CA ILE A 49 -1.35 18.66 -18.79
C ILE A 49 -1.39 17.66 -17.64
N LEU A 50 -2.55 17.59 -16.95
CA LEU A 50 -2.83 16.58 -15.93
C LEU A 50 -3.69 15.44 -16.49
N ASP A 51 -4.68 15.75 -17.34
CA ASP A 51 -5.48 14.74 -18.06
C ASP A 51 -5.77 15.19 -19.48
N GLY A 52 -5.84 14.23 -20.39
CA GLY A 52 -6.13 14.47 -21.81
C GLY A 52 -4.90 14.50 -22.72
N HIS A 53 -3.75 13.94 -22.31
CA HIS A 53 -2.52 13.88 -23.11
C HIS A 53 -2.73 13.36 -24.54
N ASN A 54 -3.55 12.32 -24.70
CA ASN A 54 -3.85 11.76 -26.02
C ASN A 54 -4.76 12.69 -26.83
N ARG A 55 -5.75 13.32 -26.18
CA ARG A 55 -6.61 14.34 -26.84
C ARG A 55 -5.77 15.51 -27.34
N TYR A 56 -4.85 16.00 -26.49
CA TYR A 56 -3.93 17.07 -26.88
C TYR A 56 -3.06 16.70 -28.08
N LYS A 57 -2.46 15.51 -28.09
CA LYS A 57 -1.65 15.04 -29.22
C LYS A 57 -2.43 14.95 -30.51
N ILE A 58 -3.67 14.45 -30.44
CA ILE A 58 -4.56 14.36 -31.62
C ILE A 58 -4.92 15.75 -32.10
N CYS A 59 -5.37 16.65 -31.22
CA CYS A 59 -5.74 18.01 -31.59
C CYS A 59 -4.58 18.78 -32.19
N LYS A 60 -3.36 18.66 -31.64
CA LYS A 60 -2.16 19.29 -32.22
C LYS A 60 -1.78 18.70 -33.58
N ARG A 61 -1.94 17.40 -33.76
CA ARG A 61 -1.62 16.73 -35.02
C ARG A 61 -2.52 17.17 -36.17
N TRP A 62 -3.79 17.38 -35.85
CA TRP A 62 -4.82 17.69 -36.86
C TRP A 62 -5.29 19.16 -36.82
N ASP A 63 -4.56 20.02 -36.09
CA ASP A 63 -4.87 21.44 -35.91
C ASP A 63 -6.33 21.71 -35.47
N LEU A 64 -6.81 20.90 -34.53
CA LEU A 64 -8.18 20.98 -34.03
C LEU A 64 -8.23 21.82 -32.75
N PRO A 65 -9.27 22.62 -32.55
CA PRO A 65 -9.45 23.41 -31.34
C PRO A 65 -9.77 22.51 -30.14
N PHE A 66 -9.25 22.87 -28.98
CA PHE A 66 -9.56 22.22 -27.70
C PHE A 66 -9.80 23.27 -26.60
N LYS A 67 -10.51 22.84 -25.56
CA LYS A 67 -10.74 23.65 -24.36
C LYS A 67 -9.81 23.17 -23.25
N THR A 68 -9.44 24.08 -22.35
CA THR A 68 -8.69 23.76 -21.14
C THR A 68 -9.49 24.11 -19.89
N THR A 69 -9.30 23.35 -18.82
CA THR A 69 -9.82 23.68 -17.48
C THR A 69 -8.63 23.62 -16.52
N GLU A 70 -8.36 24.69 -15.82
CA GLU A 70 -7.29 24.76 -14.86
C GLU A 70 -7.71 24.18 -13.51
N LEU A 71 -6.94 23.22 -13.01
CA LEU A 71 -7.12 22.64 -11.69
C LEU A 71 -6.43 23.52 -10.65
N GLN A 72 -7.19 23.94 -9.63
CA GLN A 72 -6.66 24.74 -8.53
C GLN A 72 -6.03 23.84 -7.47
N VAL A 73 -4.74 23.60 -7.58
CA VAL A 73 -3.92 22.85 -6.62
C VAL A 73 -2.65 23.63 -6.29
N SER A 74 -2.20 23.51 -5.05
CA SER A 74 -1.14 24.36 -4.49
C SER A 74 0.26 23.89 -4.88
N CYS A 75 0.46 22.59 -5.04
CA CYS A 75 1.77 22.00 -5.27
C CYS A 75 1.73 20.80 -6.26
N ARG A 76 2.92 20.38 -6.68
CA ARG A 76 3.10 19.25 -7.60
C ARG A 76 2.53 17.94 -7.05
N GLU A 77 2.73 17.71 -5.77
CA GLU A 77 2.26 16.51 -5.07
C GLU A 77 0.72 16.42 -5.05
N GLU A 78 0.03 17.57 -4.90
CA GLU A 78 -1.43 17.63 -5.01
C GLU A 78 -1.89 17.31 -6.43
N ALA A 79 -1.20 17.84 -7.45
CA ALA A 79 -1.49 17.52 -8.84
C ALA A 79 -1.32 16.01 -9.13
N MET A 80 -0.23 15.41 -8.65
CA MET A 80 0.02 13.98 -8.77
C MET A 80 -1.03 13.12 -8.02
N SER A 81 -1.38 13.53 -6.80
CA SER A 81 -2.45 12.87 -6.03
C SER A 81 -3.78 12.91 -6.78
N TRP A 82 -4.12 14.06 -7.37
CA TRP A 82 -5.32 14.20 -8.18
C TRP A 82 -5.30 13.29 -9.42
N ILE A 83 -4.17 13.24 -10.17
CA ILE A 83 -4.01 12.34 -11.32
C ILE A 83 -4.25 10.89 -10.89
N CYS A 84 -3.62 10.44 -9.79
CA CYS A 84 -3.81 9.10 -9.27
C CYS A 84 -5.28 8.81 -8.95
N ALA A 85 -5.98 9.73 -8.25
CA ALA A 85 -7.39 9.59 -7.91
C ALA A 85 -8.27 9.52 -9.17
N ASN A 86 -8.03 10.39 -10.16
CA ASN A 86 -8.74 10.41 -11.42
C ASN A 86 -8.57 9.10 -12.22
N GLN A 87 -7.34 8.57 -12.27
CA GLN A 87 -7.07 7.29 -12.93
C GLN A 87 -7.73 6.11 -12.21
N LEU A 88 -7.76 6.12 -10.87
CA LEU A 88 -8.40 5.07 -10.05
C LEU A 88 -9.92 4.98 -10.26
N GLY A 89 -10.56 6.04 -10.74
CA GLY A 89 -11.97 6.04 -11.17
C GLY A 89 -12.22 5.31 -12.50
N ARG A 90 -11.19 4.96 -13.27
CA ARG A 90 -11.34 4.30 -14.57
C ARG A 90 -11.53 2.79 -14.39
N ARG A 91 -12.38 2.19 -15.25
CA ARG A 91 -12.74 0.76 -15.16
C ARG A 91 -11.64 -0.20 -15.66
N ASN A 92 -10.76 0.26 -16.54
CA ASN A 92 -9.81 -0.60 -17.29
C ASN A 92 -8.38 -0.53 -16.72
N LEU A 93 -8.24 -0.61 -15.39
CA LEU A 93 -6.94 -0.68 -14.74
C LEU A 93 -6.58 -2.13 -14.39
N SER A 94 -5.31 -2.52 -14.63
CA SER A 94 -4.76 -3.74 -14.06
C SER A 94 -4.68 -3.63 -12.53
N GLU A 95 -4.68 -4.77 -11.83
CA GLU A 95 -4.50 -4.79 -10.38
C GLU A 95 -3.15 -4.18 -9.97
N GLU A 96 -2.10 -4.41 -10.75
CA GLU A 96 -0.76 -3.87 -10.55
C GLU A 96 -0.77 -2.34 -10.65
N MET A 97 -1.40 -1.79 -11.68
CA MET A 97 -1.54 -0.35 -11.85
C MET A 97 -2.40 0.26 -10.73
N ARG A 98 -3.48 -0.41 -10.33
CA ARG A 98 -4.32 0.02 -9.21
C ARG A 98 -3.52 0.11 -7.91
N ARG A 99 -2.73 -0.91 -7.59
CA ARG A 99 -1.84 -0.92 -6.40
C ARG A 99 -0.81 0.20 -6.46
N TYR A 100 -0.21 0.39 -7.63
CA TYR A 100 0.76 1.45 -7.87
C TYR A 100 0.16 2.84 -7.64
N LEU A 101 -0.99 3.14 -8.23
CA LEU A 101 -1.65 4.44 -8.11
C LEU A 101 -2.12 4.74 -6.68
N ILE A 102 -2.67 3.75 -5.96
CA ILE A 102 -3.04 3.92 -4.54
C ILE A 102 -1.79 4.21 -3.71
N GLY A 103 -0.70 3.47 -3.96
CA GLY A 103 0.57 3.67 -3.27
C GLY A 103 1.21 5.01 -3.58
N LYS A 104 1.21 5.44 -4.84
CA LYS A 104 1.76 6.75 -5.27
C LYS A 104 0.96 7.90 -4.66
N ARG A 105 -0.38 7.82 -4.69
CA ARG A 105 -1.25 8.78 -4.03
C ARG A 105 -0.94 8.89 -2.54
N TYR A 106 -0.80 7.78 -1.85
CA TYR A 106 -0.44 7.75 -0.44
C TYR A 106 0.90 8.46 -0.17
N GLU A 107 1.93 8.19 -0.97
CA GLU A 107 3.24 8.84 -0.79
C GLU A 107 3.17 10.35 -1.04
N MET A 108 2.43 10.79 -2.07
CA MET A 108 2.25 12.21 -2.37
C MET A 108 1.53 12.94 -1.22
N GLU A 109 0.42 12.42 -0.76
CA GLU A 109 -0.34 13.03 0.34
C GLU A 109 0.45 13.04 1.67
N LYS A 110 1.24 12.01 1.91
CA LYS A 110 2.15 11.99 3.05
C LYS A 110 3.25 13.06 2.95
N GLN A 111 3.73 13.32 1.73
CA GLN A 111 4.70 14.38 1.49
C GLN A 111 4.09 15.77 1.71
N ILE A 112 2.86 16.01 1.23
CA ILE A 112 2.10 17.23 1.49
C ILE A 112 1.94 17.47 3.00
N GLN A 113 1.59 16.44 3.76
CA GLN A 113 1.47 16.55 5.22
C GLN A 113 2.80 16.92 5.90
N ARG A 114 3.91 16.33 5.45
CA ARG A 114 5.25 16.65 5.97
C ARG A 114 5.62 18.11 5.67
N ASN A 115 5.38 18.56 4.45
CA ASN A 115 5.69 19.93 4.02
C ASN A 115 4.86 20.97 4.76
N ASN A 116 3.62 20.62 5.13
CA ASN A 116 2.73 21.52 5.87
C ASN A 116 2.97 21.51 7.38
N ASN A 117 4.05 20.89 7.87
CA ASN A 117 4.44 20.81 9.29
C ASN A 117 3.27 20.42 10.24
N ARG A 118 2.29 19.67 9.74
CA ARG A 118 1.20 19.18 10.59
C ARG A 118 1.69 18.04 11.44
N PRO A 119 1.62 18.13 12.78
CA PRO A 119 2.02 17.04 13.64
C PRO A 119 1.15 15.81 13.33
N ILE A 120 1.81 14.68 13.08
CA ILE A 120 1.18 13.36 12.84
C ILE A 120 0.74 12.74 14.19
N TRP A 121 0.94 13.44 15.30
CA TRP A 121 0.75 12.91 16.66
C TRP A 121 -0.64 13.30 17.18
N GLU A 122 -1.45 12.32 17.54
CA GLU A 122 -2.51 12.56 18.53
C GLU A 122 -1.88 12.50 19.92
N PRO A 123 -2.27 13.39 20.84
CA PRO A 123 -1.80 13.31 22.21
C PRO A 123 -2.17 11.96 22.83
N ILE A 124 -1.25 11.43 23.61
CA ILE A 124 -1.48 10.16 24.33
C ILE A 124 -2.54 10.44 25.39
N LYS A 125 -3.64 9.69 25.34
CA LYS A 125 -4.75 9.82 26.29
C LYS A 125 -4.65 8.75 27.36
N LYS A 126 -4.95 9.13 28.59
CA LYS A 126 -5.16 8.23 29.72
C LYS A 126 -6.44 7.39 29.49
N PRO A 127 -6.63 6.30 30.23
CA PRO A 127 -7.87 5.51 30.17
C PRO A 127 -9.15 6.31 30.44
N ASP A 128 -9.05 7.43 31.18
CA ASP A 128 -10.13 8.37 31.48
C ASP A 128 -10.42 9.38 30.37
N GLY A 129 -9.65 9.35 29.27
CA GLY A 129 -9.79 10.23 28.11
C GLY A 129 -9.02 11.56 28.21
N THR A 130 -8.35 11.86 29.33
CA THR A 130 -7.50 13.05 29.49
C THR A 130 -6.15 12.89 28.80
N GLU A 131 -5.58 14.00 28.32
CA GLU A 131 -4.26 14.00 27.66
C GLU A 131 -3.14 13.89 28.71
N LEU A 132 -2.10 13.09 28.39
CA LEU A 132 -0.88 13.04 29.19
C LEU A 132 -0.05 14.30 28.94
N SER A 133 0.33 14.94 30.05
CA SER A 133 1.27 16.07 29.98
C SER A 133 2.69 15.63 29.60
N ALA A 134 3.49 16.58 29.09
CA ALA A 134 4.90 16.32 28.74
C ALA A 134 5.73 15.80 29.95
N GLN A 135 5.40 16.25 31.16
CA GLN A 135 6.05 15.81 32.38
C GLN A 135 5.70 14.37 32.74
N GLU A 136 4.41 14.01 32.65
CA GLU A 136 3.94 12.64 32.89
C GLU A 136 4.51 11.67 31.84
N LEU A 137 4.69 12.11 30.59
CA LEU A 137 5.36 11.35 29.54
C LEU A 137 6.84 11.10 29.86
N TYR A 138 7.53 12.08 30.41
CA TYR A 138 8.92 11.99 30.81
C TYR A 138 9.08 11.06 32.02
N ASP A 139 8.23 11.24 33.04
CA ASP A 139 8.25 10.43 34.28
C ASP A 139 7.83 8.99 34.04
N ALA A 140 7.01 8.72 33.04
CA ALA A 140 6.60 7.38 32.60
C ALA A 140 7.66 6.61 31.80
N GLY A 141 8.87 7.10 31.66
CA GLY A 141 9.94 6.70 30.76
C GLY A 141 10.36 5.23 30.71
N GLY A 142 9.75 4.33 31.48
CA GLY A 142 9.91 2.89 31.38
C GLY A 142 8.59 2.10 31.35
N HIS A 143 7.47 2.73 31.65
CA HIS A 143 6.16 2.06 31.80
C HIS A 143 5.14 2.38 30.70
N LEU A 144 5.57 3.02 29.60
CA LEU A 144 4.74 3.35 28.44
C LEU A 144 4.10 2.13 27.74
N LYS A 145 4.38 0.92 28.20
CA LYS A 145 3.76 -0.32 27.65
C LYS A 145 2.23 -0.38 27.85
N HIS A 146 1.67 0.39 28.76
CA HIS A 146 0.22 0.47 28.98
C HIS A 146 -0.47 1.62 28.23
N TYR A 147 0.28 2.55 27.66
CA TYR A 147 -0.26 3.61 26.85
C TYR A 147 0.02 3.27 25.40
N THR A 148 -1.01 2.88 24.66
CA THR A 148 -0.90 2.63 23.23
C THR A 148 -0.58 3.94 22.51
N VAL A 149 0.72 4.20 22.29
CA VAL A 149 1.15 5.18 21.29
C VAL A 149 0.77 4.60 19.93
N ARG A 150 -0.47 4.75 19.55
CA ARG A 150 -0.90 4.45 18.20
C ARG A 150 -0.47 5.63 17.34
N MET A 151 0.66 5.49 16.65
CA MET A 151 0.95 6.37 15.53
C MET A 151 -0.19 6.19 14.52
N LYS A 152 -1.20 7.06 14.62
CA LYS A 152 -2.22 7.09 13.58
C LYS A 152 -1.56 7.59 12.31
N ASN A 153 -1.72 6.85 11.24
CA ASN A 153 -1.42 7.30 9.90
C ASN A 153 -2.74 7.74 9.24
N PRO A 154 -3.20 9.00 9.50
CA PRO A 154 -4.52 9.44 9.06
C PRO A 154 -4.66 9.38 7.53
N THR A 155 -3.56 9.55 6.81
CA THR A 155 -3.55 9.41 5.35
C THR A 155 -3.83 7.98 4.92
N ALA A 156 -3.18 6.99 5.54
CA ALA A 156 -3.39 5.59 5.21
C ALA A 156 -4.80 5.11 5.62
N GLU A 157 -5.32 5.59 6.75
CA GLU A 157 -6.68 5.27 7.20
C GLU A 157 -7.73 5.85 6.24
N ARG A 158 -7.57 7.13 5.83
CA ARG A 158 -8.49 7.79 4.91
C ARG A 158 -8.50 7.13 3.52
N ILE A 159 -7.33 6.91 2.94
CA ILE A 159 -7.19 6.24 1.64
C ILE A 159 -7.71 4.79 1.73
N GLY A 160 -7.43 4.10 2.83
CA GLY A 160 -7.93 2.75 3.09
C GLY A 160 -9.46 2.70 3.11
N SER A 161 -10.11 3.65 3.76
CA SER A 161 -11.57 3.77 3.78
C SER A 161 -12.15 4.07 2.41
N GLU A 162 -11.51 4.95 1.64
CA GLU A 162 -11.95 5.34 0.30
C GLU A 162 -11.92 4.16 -0.69
N TYR A 163 -10.88 3.32 -0.62
CA TYR A 163 -10.73 2.16 -1.53
C TYR A 163 -11.12 0.83 -0.90
N HIS A 164 -11.74 0.81 0.29
CA HIS A 164 -12.19 -0.39 1.01
C HIS A 164 -11.07 -1.40 1.29
N ILE A 165 -9.88 -0.91 1.63
CA ILE A 165 -8.71 -1.71 2.00
C ILE A 165 -8.17 -1.29 3.37
N SER A 166 -7.40 -2.18 4.02
CA SER A 166 -6.80 -1.84 5.32
C SER A 166 -5.70 -0.78 5.19
N HIS A 167 -5.50 0.03 6.24
CA HIS A 167 -4.39 0.98 6.30
C HIS A 167 -3.02 0.32 6.07
N GLY A 168 -2.82 -0.90 6.60
CA GLY A 168 -1.60 -1.67 6.38
C GLY A 168 -1.42 -2.09 4.91
N THR A 169 -2.52 -2.29 4.16
CA THR A 169 -2.48 -2.53 2.72
C THR A 169 -2.06 -1.27 1.96
N VAL A 170 -2.57 -0.10 2.36
CA VAL A 170 -2.16 1.19 1.77
C VAL A 170 -0.66 1.42 1.95
N GLU A 171 -0.12 1.15 3.14
CA GLU A 171 1.32 1.27 3.41
C GLU A 171 2.16 0.27 2.60
N LYS A 172 1.64 -0.95 2.38
CA LYS A 172 2.28 -1.93 1.49
C LYS A 172 2.31 -1.43 0.05
N TYR A 173 1.22 -0.83 -0.41
CA TYR A 173 1.15 -0.24 -1.75
C TYR A 173 2.07 0.98 -1.91
N GLY A 174 2.26 1.78 -0.85
CA GLY A 174 3.28 2.84 -0.84
C GLY A 174 4.70 2.30 -1.02
N ARG A 175 5.03 1.18 -0.36
CA ARG A 175 6.33 0.51 -0.59
C ARG A 175 6.47 -0.06 -1.99
N TYR A 176 5.40 -0.60 -2.53
CA TYR A 176 5.34 -1.12 -3.88
C TYR A 176 5.53 -0.01 -4.92
N SER A 177 4.85 1.12 -4.80
CA SER A 177 4.98 2.23 -5.74
C SER A 177 6.41 2.79 -5.76
N ARG A 178 7.04 2.99 -4.59
CA ARG A 178 8.46 3.40 -4.54
C ARG A 178 9.40 2.38 -5.19
N ALA A 179 9.14 1.09 -5.02
CA ALA A 179 9.94 0.05 -5.65
C ALA A 179 9.82 0.08 -7.17
N VAL A 180 8.61 0.28 -7.70
CA VAL A 180 8.37 0.44 -9.14
C VAL A 180 9.06 1.69 -9.68
N ASP A 181 8.97 2.83 -8.97
CA ASP A 181 9.66 4.07 -9.36
C ASP A 181 11.18 3.85 -9.44
N THR A 182 11.78 3.27 -8.40
CA THR A 182 13.23 2.96 -8.40
C THR A 182 13.64 2.03 -9.54
N ILE A 183 12.81 1.05 -9.87
CA ILE A 183 13.06 0.14 -11.00
C ILE A 183 12.91 0.89 -12.32
N SER A 184 11.95 1.79 -12.44
CA SER A 184 11.74 2.61 -13.62
C SER A 184 12.92 3.53 -13.91
N ASP A 185 13.55 4.08 -12.87
CA ASP A 185 14.74 4.94 -13.00
C ASP A 185 15.95 4.18 -13.59
N VAL A 186 16.06 2.88 -13.30
CA VAL A 186 17.17 2.03 -13.73
C VAL A 186 16.85 1.27 -15.01
N SER A 187 15.62 0.79 -15.17
CA SER A 187 15.14 -0.01 -16.30
C SER A 187 13.74 0.47 -16.71
N PRO A 188 13.64 1.59 -17.47
CA PRO A 188 12.36 2.21 -17.81
C PRO A 188 11.39 1.30 -18.58
N GLU A 189 11.92 0.33 -19.31
CA GLU A 189 11.13 -0.63 -20.09
C GLU A 189 10.42 -1.68 -19.24
N LEU A 190 10.86 -1.90 -17.99
CA LEU A 190 10.33 -2.94 -17.12
C LEU A 190 9.04 -2.49 -16.40
N ALA A 191 9.00 -1.26 -15.94
CA ALA A 191 7.86 -0.73 -15.20
C ALA A 191 6.53 -0.80 -15.98
N PRO A 192 6.45 -0.42 -17.26
CA PRO A 192 5.22 -0.57 -18.03
C PRO A 192 4.75 -2.02 -18.15
N GLN A 193 5.67 -2.99 -18.29
CA GLN A 193 5.33 -4.41 -18.40
C GLN A 193 4.77 -4.97 -17.08
N ILE A 194 5.29 -4.49 -15.95
CA ILE A 194 4.77 -4.85 -14.62
C ILE A 194 3.39 -4.21 -14.42
N LEU A 195 3.26 -2.92 -14.69
CA LEU A 195 2.04 -2.16 -14.42
C LEU A 195 0.86 -2.56 -15.31
N ASN A 196 1.11 -3.00 -16.54
CA ASN A 196 0.05 -3.52 -17.41
C ASN A 196 -0.27 -5.01 -17.17
N GLY A 197 0.49 -5.69 -16.29
CA GLY A 197 0.30 -7.10 -15.93
C GLY A 197 0.86 -8.10 -16.94
N THR A 198 1.60 -7.64 -17.98
CA THR A 198 2.27 -8.53 -18.94
C THR A 198 3.38 -9.32 -18.25
N LEU A 199 4.12 -8.66 -17.36
CA LEU A 199 5.14 -9.29 -16.53
C LEU A 199 4.63 -9.43 -15.10
N LYS A 200 4.37 -10.67 -14.66
CA LYS A 200 3.89 -10.96 -13.31
C LYS A 200 5.04 -11.10 -12.33
N VAL A 201 5.22 -10.12 -11.47
CA VAL A 201 6.23 -10.15 -10.40
C VAL A 201 5.55 -9.91 -9.05
N SER A 202 5.88 -10.71 -8.04
CA SER A 202 5.30 -10.51 -6.71
C SER A 202 5.76 -9.19 -6.10
N GLN A 203 4.92 -8.58 -5.27
CA GLN A 203 5.23 -7.32 -4.60
C GLN A 203 6.53 -7.40 -3.79
N ASP A 204 6.76 -8.50 -3.09
CA ASP A 204 7.96 -8.69 -2.26
C ASP A 204 9.23 -8.81 -3.12
N ASN A 205 9.12 -9.45 -4.29
CA ASN A 205 10.23 -9.53 -5.25
C ASN A 205 10.57 -8.17 -5.85
N LEU A 206 9.57 -7.35 -6.18
CA LEU A 206 9.80 -5.99 -6.65
C LEU A 206 10.48 -5.10 -5.59
N ILE A 207 10.03 -5.20 -4.34
CA ILE A 207 10.66 -4.48 -3.22
C ILE A 207 12.09 -5.00 -2.97
N ALA A 208 12.36 -6.29 -3.16
CA ALA A 208 13.70 -6.85 -3.05
C ALA A 208 14.59 -6.40 -4.22
N LEU A 209 14.06 -6.40 -5.44
CA LEU A 209 14.74 -5.93 -6.65
C LEU A 209 15.15 -4.46 -6.54
N SER A 210 14.26 -3.60 -6.05
CA SER A 210 14.53 -2.16 -5.88
C SER A 210 15.63 -1.82 -4.87
N LYS A 211 16.07 -2.80 -4.06
CA LYS A 211 17.15 -2.64 -3.07
C LYS A 211 18.52 -3.06 -3.61
N LEU A 212 18.59 -3.62 -4.79
CA LEU A 212 19.84 -3.98 -5.44
C LEU A 212 20.58 -2.73 -5.93
N ASP A 213 21.89 -2.86 -6.15
CA ASP A 213 22.62 -1.86 -6.91
C ASP A 213 22.19 -1.87 -8.39
N ASN A 214 22.44 -0.78 -9.10
CA ASN A 214 21.99 -0.59 -10.47
C ASN A 214 22.46 -1.72 -11.42
N HIS A 215 23.69 -2.20 -11.27
CA HIS A 215 24.24 -3.26 -12.12
C HIS A 215 23.46 -4.58 -11.94
N ASN A 216 23.27 -4.99 -10.71
CA ASN A 216 22.52 -6.20 -10.38
C ASN A 216 21.04 -6.07 -10.74
N MET A 217 20.45 -4.89 -10.57
CA MET A 217 19.08 -4.60 -10.94
C MET A 217 18.88 -4.76 -12.46
N HIS A 218 19.75 -4.16 -13.29
CA HIS A 218 19.71 -4.34 -14.74
C HIS A 218 19.85 -5.80 -15.17
N ARG A 219 20.81 -6.52 -14.58
CA ARG A 219 21.03 -7.93 -14.88
C ARG A 219 19.79 -8.76 -14.58
N TYR A 220 19.18 -8.51 -13.43
CA TYR A 220 17.99 -9.25 -13.00
C TYR A 220 16.75 -8.86 -13.81
N ALA A 221 16.59 -7.59 -14.14
CA ALA A 221 15.51 -7.11 -15.00
C ALA A 221 15.52 -7.83 -16.37
N ARG A 222 16.69 -7.98 -16.98
CA ARG A 222 16.85 -8.74 -18.23
C ARG A 222 16.47 -10.23 -18.08
N GLN A 223 16.79 -10.85 -16.94
CA GLN A 223 16.41 -12.24 -16.67
C GLN A 223 14.89 -12.39 -16.53
N LEU A 224 14.21 -11.44 -15.87
CA LEU A 224 12.76 -11.43 -15.75
C LEU A 224 12.08 -11.28 -17.12
N GLN A 225 12.61 -10.45 -18.00
CA GLN A 225 12.08 -10.27 -19.35
C GLN A 225 12.30 -11.48 -20.25
N ALA A 226 13.42 -12.21 -20.06
CA ALA A 226 13.72 -13.41 -20.85
C ALA A 226 12.85 -14.62 -20.48
N SER A 227 12.22 -14.64 -19.29
CA SER A 227 11.40 -15.74 -18.82
C SER A 227 10.13 -15.24 -18.15
N PRO A 228 9.20 -14.61 -18.88
CA PRO A 228 8.01 -13.99 -18.31
C PRO A 228 7.01 -14.98 -17.71
N GLU A 229 7.07 -16.24 -18.09
CA GLU A 229 6.11 -17.27 -17.65
C GLU A 229 6.49 -17.97 -16.33
N GLU A 230 7.70 -17.78 -15.81
CA GLU A 230 8.20 -18.47 -14.62
C GLU A 230 8.22 -17.69 -13.27
N PRO A 231 7.57 -16.55 -13.08
CA PRO A 231 7.83 -15.71 -11.90
C PRO A 231 7.28 -16.28 -10.59
N TYR A 232 6.34 -17.20 -10.63
CA TYR A 232 5.68 -17.72 -9.41
C TYR A 232 6.25 -19.02 -8.86
N SER A 233 6.81 -19.88 -9.70
CA SER A 233 7.27 -21.21 -9.28
C SER A 233 8.56 -21.20 -8.44
N ARG A 234 9.29 -20.07 -8.39
CA ARG A 234 10.60 -19.93 -7.73
C ARG A 234 10.71 -18.78 -6.74
N TYR A 235 9.62 -18.41 -6.08
CA TYR A 235 9.65 -17.33 -5.09
C TYR A 235 10.78 -17.47 -4.05
N LEU A 236 10.99 -18.68 -3.53
CA LEU A 236 12.04 -18.93 -2.52
C LEU A 236 13.46 -18.84 -3.13
N ASP A 237 13.66 -19.32 -4.35
CA ASP A 237 14.95 -19.27 -5.03
C ASP A 237 15.28 -17.84 -5.50
N THR A 238 14.30 -17.13 -6.00
CA THR A 238 14.42 -15.72 -6.37
C THR A 238 14.77 -14.86 -5.16
N ARG A 239 14.10 -15.06 -4.03
CA ARG A 239 14.39 -14.34 -2.78
C ARG A 239 15.79 -14.63 -2.25
N LYS A 240 16.26 -15.88 -2.33
CA LYS A 240 17.62 -16.26 -1.95
C LYS A 240 18.66 -15.60 -2.86
N LYS A 241 18.44 -15.63 -4.19
CA LYS A 241 19.30 -14.97 -5.17
C LYS A 241 19.37 -13.46 -4.95
N LEU A 242 18.23 -12.79 -4.79
CA LEU A 242 18.16 -11.36 -4.52
C LEU A 242 18.83 -11.00 -3.19
N SER A 243 18.65 -11.81 -2.14
CA SER A 243 19.28 -11.60 -0.86
C SER A 243 20.81 -11.76 -0.92
N SER A 244 21.31 -12.68 -1.76
CA SER A 244 22.77 -12.87 -1.95
C SER A 244 23.40 -11.78 -2.81
N MET A 245 22.62 -11.08 -3.63
CA MET A 245 23.07 -9.97 -4.50
C MET A 245 22.96 -8.60 -3.81
N ALA A 246 22.22 -8.50 -2.71
CA ALA A 246 22.09 -7.26 -1.96
C ALA A 246 23.45 -6.89 -1.32
N PRO A 247 23.86 -5.62 -1.35
CA PRO A 247 25.06 -5.19 -0.64
C PRO A 247 24.91 -5.48 0.85
N PRO A 248 26.01 -5.80 1.55
CA PRO A 248 25.96 -6.03 2.99
C PRO A 248 25.36 -4.81 3.70
N PRO A 249 24.56 -5.02 4.76
CA PRO A 249 23.96 -3.91 5.50
C PRO A 249 25.07 -2.96 5.97
N ARG A 250 24.87 -1.65 5.74
CA ARG A 250 25.83 -0.63 6.16
C ARG A 250 26.06 -0.74 7.65
N PRO A 251 27.32 -0.67 8.13
CA PRO A 251 27.58 -0.67 9.56
C PRO A 251 26.83 0.49 10.25
N PRO A 252 26.35 0.29 11.48
CA PRO A 252 25.60 1.32 12.19
C PRO A 252 26.45 2.59 12.34
N ILE A 253 25.86 3.75 12.04
CA ILE A 253 26.53 5.07 12.00
C ILE A 253 27.03 5.52 13.38
N ASN A 254 26.65 4.83 14.46
CA ASN A 254 27.06 5.14 15.84
C ASN A 254 27.76 3.94 16.52
N PRO A 255 29.11 3.93 16.61
CA PRO A 255 29.85 2.86 17.25
C PRO A 255 29.62 2.76 18.79
N THR A 256 29.02 3.79 19.41
CA THR A 256 28.79 3.85 20.86
C THR A 256 27.58 3.07 21.36
N LYS A 257 26.78 2.48 20.49
CA LYS A 257 25.64 1.61 20.85
C LYS A 257 25.74 0.20 20.25
N ALA A 258 26.95 -0.32 20.09
CA ALA A 258 27.12 -1.71 19.73
C ALA A 258 26.55 -2.57 20.88
N LYS A 259 25.48 -3.34 20.59
CA LYS A 259 25.08 -4.42 21.50
C LYS A 259 26.24 -5.37 21.66
N PRO A 260 26.49 -5.88 22.89
CA PRO A 260 27.57 -6.86 23.14
C PRO A 260 27.43 -8.02 22.12
N PRO A 261 28.54 -8.60 21.65
CA PRO A 261 28.52 -9.67 20.68
C PRO A 261 27.61 -10.79 21.16
N ARG A 262 26.61 -11.14 20.41
CA ARG A 262 25.80 -12.33 20.65
C ARG A 262 26.77 -13.52 20.58
N MET A 263 26.85 -14.29 21.65
CA MET A 263 27.54 -15.57 21.62
C MET A 263 27.08 -16.42 20.45
N PRO A 264 27.95 -17.16 19.77
CA PRO A 264 27.58 -17.98 18.64
C PRO A 264 26.47 -18.95 19.06
N ILE A 265 25.30 -18.85 18.40
CA ILE A 265 24.21 -19.78 18.57
C ILE A 265 24.73 -21.13 18.07
N ARG A 266 24.97 -22.06 18.97
CA ARG A 266 25.23 -23.45 18.60
C ARG A 266 24.06 -23.96 17.78
N THR A 267 24.32 -24.28 16.53
CA THR A 267 23.36 -24.93 15.61
C THR A 267 23.13 -26.36 16.06
N GLY A 268 22.28 -26.54 17.06
CA GLY A 268 21.69 -27.80 17.43
C GLY A 268 20.19 -27.66 17.41
N ILE A 269 19.51 -28.59 16.74
CA ILE A 269 18.03 -28.72 16.65
C ILE A 269 17.40 -28.97 18.06
N LYS A 270 18.05 -28.61 19.12
CA LYS A 270 17.63 -28.83 20.51
C LYS A 270 17.69 -27.57 21.34
N ASN A 271 16.85 -26.62 21.06
CA ASN A 271 16.30 -25.70 22.05
C ASN A 271 14.94 -25.25 21.52
N MET A 272 13.97 -26.12 21.53
CA MET A 272 12.60 -25.66 21.80
C MET A 272 12.70 -24.91 23.12
N PRO A 273 12.21 -23.65 23.21
CA PRO A 273 12.09 -23.00 24.50
C PRO A 273 11.34 -23.95 25.42
N GLU A 274 11.82 -24.08 26.66
CA GLU A 274 11.10 -24.85 27.67
C GLU A 274 9.64 -24.42 27.64
N TYR A 275 8.74 -25.41 27.68
CA TYR A 275 7.30 -25.18 27.71
C TYR A 275 6.98 -24.22 28.84
N ASN A 276 6.47 -23.05 28.49
CA ASN A 276 6.04 -22.03 29.45
C ASN A 276 4.52 -21.93 29.44
N PRO A 277 3.84 -22.50 30.42
CA PRO A 277 2.37 -22.46 30.52
C PRO A 277 1.80 -21.03 30.51
N ASP A 278 2.51 -20.09 31.14
CA ASP A 278 2.07 -18.69 31.20
C ASP A 278 2.09 -18.00 29.83
N ALA A 279 3.00 -18.40 28.95
CA ALA A 279 3.05 -17.89 27.58
C ALA A 279 1.86 -18.36 26.74
N GLU A 280 1.44 -19.61 26.91
CA GLU A 280 0.23 -20.17 26.28
C GLU A 280 -1.05 -19.47 26.76
N VAL A 281 -1.21 -19.33 28.08
CA VAL A 281 -2.33 -18.64 28.70
C VAL A 281 -2.38 -17.16 28.26
N THR A 282 -1.22 -16.50 28.22
CA THR A 282 -1.10 -15.12 27.74
C THR A 282 -1.50 -15.01 26.27
N GLY A 283 -1.08 -15.94 25.42
CA GLY A 283 -1.48 -16.02 24.02
C GLY A 283 -2.99 -16.12 23.85
N LEU A 284 -3.63 -16.99 24.61
CA LEU A 284 -5.07 -17.16 24.62
C LEU A 284 -5.78 -15.89 25.12
N THR A 285 -5.29 -15.28 26.20
CA THR A 285 -5.85 -14.03 26.77
C THR A 285 -5.84 -12.89 25.77
N LEU A 286 -4.84 -12.82 24.89
CA LEU A 286 -4.77 -11.81 23.80
C LEU A 286 -5.75 -12.08 22.66
N THR A 287 -6.15 -13.34 22.43
CA THR A 287 -7.03 -13.71 21.31
C THR A 287 -8.50 -13.69 21.65
N VAL A 288 -8.89 -14.02 22.89
CA VAL A 288 -10.28 -14.05 23.36
C VAL A 288 -11.06 -12.74 23.13
N PRO A 289 -10.51 -11.53 23.37
CA PRO A 289 -11.20 -10.28 23.05
C PRO A 289 -11.56 -10.11 21.58
N SER A 290 -10.74 -10.65 20.68
CA SER A 290 -10.98 -10.61 19.23
C SER A 290 -12.16 -11.52 18.84
N TRP A 291 -12.33 -12.67 19.48
CA TRP A 291 -13.49 -13.55 19.30
C TRP A 291 -14.78 -12.87 19.80
N GLY A 292 -14.74 -12.27 20.99
CA GLY A 292 -15.85 -11.48 21.52
C GLY A 292 -16.28 -10.37 20.57
N SER A 293 -15.32 -9.58 20.08
CA SER A 293 -15.57 -8.50 19.12
C SER A 293 -16.19 -9.02 17.82
N SER A 294 -15.80 -10.20 17.35
CA SER A 294 -16.35 -10.83 16.15
C SER A 294 -17.78 -11.27 16.35
N ILE A 295 -18.09 -11.87 17.50
CA ILE A 295 -19.45 -12.30 17.89
C ILE A 295 -20.37 -11.07 18.01
N TYR A 296 -19.95 -10.03 18.73
CA TYR A 296 -20.72 -8.78 18.87
C TYR A 296 -20.96 -8.08 17.53
N ARG A 297 -20.01 -8.15 16.61
CA ARG A 297 -20.19 -7.59 15.27
C ARG A 297 -21.29 -8.32 14.51
N VAL A 298 -21.33 -9.65 14.57
CA VAL A 298 -22.40 -10.44 13.95
C VAL A 298 -23.75 -10.12 14.59
N LEU A 299 -23.84 -10.09 15.93
CA LEU A 299 -25.07 -9.75 16.65
C LEU A 299 -25.62 -8.36 16.28
N ASN A 300 -24.75 -7.38 16.10
CA ASN A 300 -25.15 -5.98 15.88
C ASN A 300 -25.28 -5.57 14.41
N LYS A 301 -24.66 -6.31 13.48
CA LYS A 301 -24.59 -5.89 12.06
C LYS A 301 -25.18 -6.90 11.07
N ALA A 302 -25.30 -8.16 11.44
CA ALA A 302 -25.85 -9.17 10.54
C ALA A 302 -27.37 -9.28 10.73
N ASP A 303 -28.08 -9.30 9.60
CA ASP A 303 -29.51 -9.66 9.60
C ASP A 303 -29.65 -11.18 9.77
N LEU A 304 -29.69 -11.61 11.00
CA LEU A 304 -29.78 -13.03 11.38
C LEU A 304 -31.11 -13.69 10.94
N GLY A 305 -32.11 -12.89 10.57
CA GLY A 305 -33.38 -13.39 10.02
C GLY A 305 -33.24 -13.89 8.58
N ASN A 306 -32.31 -13.34 7.83
CA ASN A 306 -32.15 -13.60 6.38
C ASN A 306 -30.93 -14.50 6.03
N ILE A 307 -30.29 -15.13 7.03
CA ILE A 307 -29.21 -16.09 6.74
C ILE A 307 -29.76 -17.43 6.25
N THR A 308 -28.99 -18.09 5.38
CA THR A 308 -29.36 -19.42 4.87
C THR A 308 -29.40 -20.46 5.99
N PRO A 309 -30.26 -21.48 5.93
CA PRO A 309 -30.31 -22.57 6.91
C PRO A 309 -28.94 -23.22 7.14
N GLN A 310 -28.20 -23.48 6.07
CA GLN A 310 -26.85 -24.08 6.15
C GLN A 310 -25.85 -23.18 6.91
N ALA A 311 -25.91 -21.86 6.72
CA ALA A 311 -25.04 -20.94 7.44
C ALA A 311 -25.42 -20.87 8.92
N ARG A 312 -26.73 -20.92 9.23
CA ARG A 312 -27.28 -20.97 10.59
C ARG A 312 -26.78 -22.20 11.33
N ASP A 313 -26.94 -23.38 10.71
CA ASP A 313 -26.57 -24.66 11.35
C ASP A 313 -25.05 -24.72 11.62
N LYS A 314 -24.23 -24.30 10.63
CA LYS A 314 -22.78 -24.22 10.83
C LYS A 314 -22.39 -23.27 11.97
N LEU A 315 -23.04 -22.12 12.06
CA LEU A 315 -22.77 -21.15 13.12
C LEU A 315 -23.15 -21.69 14.49
N VAL A 316 -24.32 -22.35 14.60
CA VAL A 316 -24.81 -22.96 15.86
C VAL A 316 -23.83 -24.04 16.32
N VAL A 317 -23.40 -24.93 15.46
CA VAL A 317 -22.40 -25.97 15.77
C VAL A 317 -21.13 -25.36 16.28
N ALA A 318 -20.54 -24.39 15.53
CA ALA A 318 -19.29 -23.75 15.89
C ALA A 318 -19.35 -23.00 17.24
N LEU A 319 -20.46 -22.31 17.51
CA LEU A 319 -20.65 -21.61 18.79
C LEU A 319 -20.87 -22.59 19.96
N SER A 320 -21.57 -23.70 19.74
CA SER A 320 -21.72 -24.75 20.74
C SER A 320 -20.39 -25.41 21.11
N ASP A 321 -19.55 -25.68 20.14
CA ASP A 321 -18.24 -26.27 20.38
C ASP A 321 -17.29 -25.28 21.08
N LEU A 322 -17.33 -23.99 20.71
CA LEU A 322 -16.62 -22.93 21.42
C LEU A 322 -17.08 -22.79 22.87
N GLN A 323 -18.39 -22.83 23.14
CA GLN A 323 -18.95 -22.77 24.49
C GLN A 323 -18.42 -23.92 25.34
N LYS A 324 -18.46 -25.16 24.83
CA LYS A 324 -17.93 -26.34 25.54
C LYS A 324 -16.45 -26.20 25.88
N ALA A 325 -15.68 -25.72 24.94
CA ALA A 325 -14.26 -25.50 25.14
C ALA A 325 -13.96 -24.43 26.21
N ILE A 326 -14.74 -23.34 26.21
CA ILE A 326 -14.64 -22.28 27.23
C ILE A 326 -15.02 -22.81 28.59
N GLU A 327 -16.14 -23.56 28.73
CA GLU A 327 -16.60 -24.15 29.98
C GLU A 327 -15.60 -25.13 30.55
N ALA A 328 -15.01 -26.00 29.71
CA ALA A 328 -13.96 -26.94 30.12
C ALA A 328 -12.71 -26.22 30.64
N LEU A 329 -12.27 -25.16 29.96
CA LEU A 329 -11.12 -24.36 30.39
C LEU A 329 -11.39 -23.65 31.73
N LEU A 330 -12.56 -23.06 31.87
CA LEU A 330 -12.94 -22.38 33.12
C LEU A 330 -13.03 -23.36 34.30
N GLN A 331 -13.50 -24.59 34.09
CA GLN A 331 -13.50 -25.64 35.12
C GLN A 331 -12.07 -26.06 35.49
N ALA A 332 -11.21 -26.24 34.47
CA ALA A 332 -9.80 -26.60 34.71
C ALA A 332 -9.07 -25.53 35.54
N ILE A 333 -9.28 -24.26 35.25
CA ILE A 333 -8.63 -23.15 35.97
C ILE A 333 -9.18 -23.06 37.43
N LYS A 334 -10.47 -23.25 37.61
CA LYS A 334 -11.10 -23.23 38.98
C LYS A 334 -10.73 -24.43 39.84
N GLY A 335 -10.35 -25.55 39.26
CA GLY A 335 -9.92 -26.75 39.94
C GLY A 335 -8.45 -26.76 40.41
N VAL A 336 -7.71 -25.72 40.10
CA VAL A 336 -6.28 -25.57 40.49
C VAL A 336 -6.12 -24.67 41.73
N THR A 337 -7.20 -24.15 42.28
CA THR A 337 -7.26 -23.51 43.62
C THR A 337 -7.69 -24.56 44.65
#